data_840fe4804dd6f72356f511d4cdf07c75
#
_entry.id   840fe4804dd6f72356f511d4cdf07c75
#
_cell.length_a   1.000
_cell.length_b   1.000
_cell.length_c   1.000
_cell.angle_alpha   90.00
_cell.angle_beta   90.00
_cell.angle_gamma   90.00
#
_symmetry.space_group_name_H-M   'P 1'
#
loop_
_entity.id
_entity.type
_entity.pdbx_description
1 polymer ?
#
loop_
_entity_poly.entity_id
_entity_poly.type
_entity_poly.pdbx_seq_one_letter_code
_entity_poly.pdbx_strand_id
1 'polypeptide(L)'
;MANHARAILESALRERKLDRTLTTALPPLGRTDLSALAPMDLPAVDACLHGGLPRGHLSELAGPCSSGRMTLLLQLIAAATRRGEIAAFVDTFDRLDVASAAAAGVDLDRFLWIRGSTAHCRLPAADVHDRVIDRALKALNLVLQAGGFGVVAIDLTEVPPAGLRLIPYTTWPRVQRVIEGSDTACVLLTEAPLARSAGGLTVSLAGRSTWAGASDRSRRLQGIDVRVRVVSPRKRIDGDVTVDALAIDERFGE
;
A
#
# COMPACT_ATOMS: atom_id res chain seq x y z
N MET A 1 16.52 -17.54 34.12
CA MET A 1 15.33 -18.45 34.04
C MET A 1 14.57 -18.36 32.73
N ALA A 2 14.33 -17.19 32.14
CA ALA A 2 13.59 -17.05 30.86
C ALA A 2 14.24 -17.78 29.66
N ASN A 3 15.58 -17.80 29.54
CA ASN A 3 16.27 -18.45 28.43
C ASN A 3 16.16 -19.99 28.45
N HIS A 4 16.05 -20.59 29.64
CA HIS A 4 15.93 -22.05 29.78
C HIS A 4 14.54 -22.55 29.39
N ALA A 5 13.48 -21.83 29.78
CA ALA A 5 12.11 -22.13 29.39
C ALA A 5 11.89 -21.98 27.87
N ARG A 6 12.53 -20.98 27.26
CA ARG A 6 12.51 -20.77 25.81
C ARG A 6 13.18 -21.92 25.04
N ALA A 7 14.35 -22.39 25.50
CA ALA A 7 15.04 -23.50 24.86
C ALA A 7 14.24 -24.81 24.92
N ILE A 8 13.57 -25.09 26.06
CA ILE A 8 12.68 -26.25 26.20
C ILE A 8 11.50 -26.17 25.24
N LEU A 9 10.88 -24.98 25.10
CA LEU A 9 9.76 -24.78 24.20
C LEU A 9 10.18 -24.96 22.74
N GLU A 10 11.33 -24.39 22.33
CA GLU A 10 11.87 -24.55 20.98
C GLU A 10 12.20 -26.00 20.65
N SER A 11 12.72 -26.78 21.62
CA SER A 11 12.99 -28.21 21.46
C SER A 11 11.68 -29.00 21.25
N ALA A 12 10.66 -28.73 22.08
CA ALA A 12 9.37 -29.39 21.97
C ALA A 12 8.62 -29.06 20.65
N LEU A 13 8.82 -27.86 20.14
CA LEU A 13 8.23 -27.45 18.84
C LEU A 13 8.93 -28.14 17.67
N ARG A 14 10.27 -28.32 17.71
CA ARG A 14 11.01 -29.06 16.69
C ARG A 14 10.60 -30.53 16.65
N GLU A 15 10.46 -31.18 17.81
CA GLU A 15 9.98 -32.56 17.87
C GLU A 15 8.63 -32.77 17.23
N ARG A 16 7.74 -31.78 17.31
CA ARG A 16 6.41 -31.79 16.70
C ARG A 16 6.36 -31.26 15.29
N LYS A 17 7.50 -30.90 14.67
CA LYS A 17 7.61 -30.25 13.36
C LYS A 17 6.77 -28.97 13.23
N LEU A 18 6.53 -28.27 14.33
CA LEU A 18 5.77 -27.03 14.42
C LEU A 18 6.68 -25.79 14.45
N ASP A 19 8.00 -25.97 14.38
CA ASP A 19 9.02 -24.93 14.32
C ASP A 19 8.85 -23.99 13.11
N ARG A 20 8.25 -24.48 12.01
CA ARG A 20 7.94 -23.68 10.82
C ARG A 20 6.63 -22.88 10.89
N THR A 21 5.77 -23.16 11.85
CA THR A 21 4.46 -22.53 11.98
C THR A 21 4.42 -21.39 12.99
N LEU A 22 5.44 -21.29 13.85
CA LEU A 22 5.59 -20.25 14.85
C LEU A 22 6.77 -19.34 14.49
N THR A 23 6.62 -18.53 13.47
CA THR A 23 7.53 -17.41 13.19
C THR A 23 7.32 -16.32 14.23
N THR A 24 7.71 -16.58 15.47
CA THR A 24 7.74 -15.57 16.55
C THR A 24 9.07 -14.81 16.58
N ALA A 25 10.04 -15.21 15.76
CA ALA A 25 11.24 -14.44 15.53
C ALA A 25 11.03 -13.56 14.29
N LEU A 26 10.70 -12.29 14.52
CA LEU A 26 11.11 -11.26 13.57
C LEU A 26 12.60 -11.52 13.31
N PRO A 27 13.04 -11.71 12.04
CA PRO A 27 14.46 -11.79 11.75
C PRO A 27 15.14 -10.61 12.44
N PRO A 28 16.32 -10.80 13.05
CA PRO A 28 17.07 -9.67 13.55
C PRO A 28 17.22 -8.68 12.40
N LEU A 29 17.02 -7.40 12.66
CA LEU A 29 17.33 -6.29 11.75
C LEU A 29 18.86 -6.26 11.52
N GLY A 30 19.38 -7.35 10.96
CA GLY A 30 20.76 -7.49 10.57
C GLY A 30 20.84 -7.15 9.09
N ARG A 31 21.48 -6.02 8.74
CA ARG A 31 21.73 -5.48 7.39
C ARG A 31 20.48 -5.66 6.53
N THR A 32 19.68 -4.60 6.47
CA THR A 32 18.51 -4.54 5.60
C THR A 32 18.99 -4.87 4.19
N ASP A 33 18.64 -6.04 3.70
CA ASP A 33 18.86 -6.38 2.30
C ASP A 33 17.96 -5.42 1.52
N LEU A 34 18.58 -4.40 0.90
CA LEU A 34 17.85 -3.36 0.17
C LEU A 34 17.05 -3.96 -1.00
N SER A 35 17.44 -5.15 -1.47
CA SER A 35 16.67 -5.88 -2.48
C SER A 35 15.32 -6.38 -1.95
N ALA A 36 15.21 -6.58 -0.64
CA ALA A 36 13.97 -6.98 0.03
C ALA A 36 12.97 -5.84 0.25
N LEU A 37 13.29 -4.62 -0.21
CA LEU A 37 12.46 -3.43 -0.05
C LEU A 37 12.07 -2.84 -1.40
N ALA A 38 10.93 -2.18 -1.43
CA ALA A 38 10.44 -1.40 -2.56
C ALA A 38 10.49 0.10 -2.18
N PRO A 39 11.55 0.84 -2.54
CA PRO A 39 11.66 2.26 -2.28
C PRO A 39 10.70 3.06 -3.16
N MET A 40 10.33 4.24 -2.68
CA MET A 40 9.48 5.21 -3.40
C MET A 40 10.30 6.26 -4.15
N ASP A 41 11.64 6.24 -4.03
CA ASP A 41 12.56 7.28 -4.51
C ASP A 41 12.25 8.66 -3.91
N LEU A 42 11.70 8.67 -2.71
CA LEU A 42 11.48 9.85 -1.87
C LEU A 42 12.35 9.72 -0.62
N PRO A 43 13.56 10.35 -0.57
CA PRO A 43 14.55 10.09 0.48
C PRO A 43 14.01 10.23 1.90
N ALA A 44 13.17 11.23 2.15
CA ALA A 44 12.60 11.47 3.47
C ALA A 44 11.59 10.36 3.87
N VAL A 45 10.76 9.89 2.91
CA VAL A 45 9.81 8.81 3.14
C VAL A 45 10.53 7.49 3.28
N ASP A 46 11.48 7.20 2.38
CA ASP A 46 12.25 5.97 2.41
C ASP A 46 13.08 5.85 3.69
N ALA A 47 13.64 6.96 4.19
CA ALA A 47 14.30 6.98 5.50
C ALA A 47 13.32 6.64 6.64
N CYS A 48 12.10 7.21 6.63
CA CYS A 48 11.03 6.91 7.59
C CYS A 48 10.58 5.44 7.52
N LEU A 49 10.62 4.83 6.31
CA LEU A 49 10.26 3.43 6.07
C LEU A 49 11.46 2.47 6.15
N HIS A 50 12.64 2.95 6.58
CA HIS A 50 13.89 2.18 6.62
C HIS A 50 14.32 1.60 5.26
N GLY A 51 14.05 2.32 4.18
CA GLY A 51 14.45 1.99 2.83
C GLY A 51 13.29 1.66 1.88
N GLY A 52 12.05 1.65 2.33
CA GLY A 52 10.86 1.41 1.51
C GLY A 52 9.89 0.39 2.09
N LEU A 53 8.90 -0.03 1.30
CA LEU A 53 7.95 -1.05 1.72
C LEU A 53 8.55 -2.46 1.59
N PRO A 54 8.31 -3.37 2.56
CA PRO A 54 8.87 -4.72 2.51
C PRO A 54 8.23 -5.55 1.39
N ARG A 55 9.06 -6.20 0.57
CA ARG A 55 8.63 -7.17 -0.44
C ARG A 55 8.24 -8.48 0.23
N GLY A 56 7.35 -9.24 -0.41
CA GLY A 56 6.76 -10.44 0.18
C GLY A 56 5.77 -10.15 1.30
N HIS A 57 5.39 -8.89 1.48
CA HIS A 57 4.47 -8.48 2.55
C HIS A 57 3.37 -7.54 2.05
N LEU A 58 2.21 -7.64 2.74
CA LEU A 58 1.12 -6.71 2.57
C LEU A 58 1.34 -5.49 3.46
N SER A 59 1.54 -4.33 2.85
CA SER A 59 1.59 -3.04 3.52
C SER A 59 0.32 -2.23 3.26
N GLU A 60 0.08 -1.23 4.08
CA GLU A 60 -1.14 -0.43 4.03
C GLU A 60 -0.82 1.07 4.08
N LEU A 61 -1.38 1.82 3.13
CA LEU A 61 -1.37 3.28 3.12
C LEU A 61 -2.77 3.76 3.53
N ALA A 62 -2.90 4.22 4.76
CA ALA A 62 -4.17 4.61 5.34
C ALA A 62 -4.24 6.12 5.57
N GLY A 63 -5.35 6.74 5.18
CA GLY A 63 -5.57 8.17 5.42
C GLY A 63 -6.89 8.65 4.84
N PRO A 64 -7.42 9.78 5.31
CA PRO A 64 -8.66 10.34 4.78
C PRO A 64 -8.51 10.83 3.34
N CYS A 65 -9.59 11.28 2.74
CA CYS A 65 -9.55 11.96 1.44
C CYS A 65 -8.51 13.10 1.46
N SER A 66 -7.80 13.30 0.36
CA SER A 66 -6.73 14.31 0.23
C SER A 66 -5.57 14.16 1.22
N SER A 67 -5.32 12.97 1.75
CA SER A 67 -4.19 12.68 2.63
C SER A 67 -2.86 12.48 1.90
N GLY A 68 -2.85 12.45 0.57
CA GLY A 68 -1.66 12.15 -0.24
C GLY A 68 -1.42 10.65 -0.48
N ARG A 69 -2.35 9.76 -0.08
CA ARG A 69 -2.18 8.31 -0.24
C ARG A 69 -2.01 7.89 -1.71
N MET A 70 -2.82 8.46 -2.64
CA MET A 70 -2.68 8.20 -4.07
C MET A 70 -1.37 8.76 -4.61
N THR A 71 -0.96 9.95 -4.17
CA THR A 71 0.33 10.56 -4.54
C THR A 71 1.49 9.66 -4.17
N LEU A 72 1.52 9.13 -2.93
CA LEU A 72 2.57 8.18 -2.51
C LEU A 72 2.50 6.85 -3.24
N LEU A 73 1.30 6.34 -3.54
CA LEU A 73 1.17 5.14 -4.36
C LEU A 73 1.73 5.35 -5.76
N LEU A 74 1.39 6.46 -6.42
CA LEU A 74 1.91 6.77 -7.77
C LEU A 74 3.42 6.92 -7.76
N GLN A 75 4.02 7.52 -6.73
CA GLN A 75 5.47 7.59 -6.57
C GLN A 75 6.10 6.19 -6.41
N LEU A 76 5.50 5.30 -5.61
CA LEU A 76 5.95 3.92 -5.47
C LEU A 76 5.90 3.18 -6.81
N ILE A 77 4.79 3.30 -7.56
CA ILE A 77 4.63 2.69 -8.89
C ILE A 77 5.62 3.28 -9.88
N ALA A 78 5.80 4.61 -9.90
CA ALA A 78 6.77 5.28 -10.76
C ALA A 78 8.20 4.82 -10.45
N ALA A 79 8.57 4.72 -9.18
CA ALA A 79 9.87 4.20 -8.78
C ALA A 79 10.07 2.74 -9.20
N ALA A 80 9.06 1.88 -9.05
CA ALA A 80 9.11 0.48 -9.48
C ALA A 80 9.27 0.37 -11.00
N THR A 81 8.45 1.09 -11.77
CA THR A 81 8.50 1.03 -13.24
C THR A 81 9.80 1.61 -13.80
N ARG A 82 10.37 2.67 -13.18
CA ARG A 82 11.72 3.17 -13.53
C ARG A 82 12.83 2.14 -13.30
N ARG A 83 12.70 1.27 -12.30
CA ARG A 83 13.62 0.14 -12.07
C ARG A 83 13.42 -1.00 -13.06
N GLY A 84 12.47 -0.90 -14.00
CA GLY A 84 12.12 -1.93 -14.97
C GLY A 84 11.15 -2.99 -14.45
N GLU A 85 10.60 -2.82 -13.25
CA GLU A 85 9.61 -3.71 -12.66
C GLU A 85 8.23 -3.49 -13.30
N ILE A 86 7.40 -4.52 -13.33
CA ILE A 86 5.99 -4.39 -13.71
C ILE A 86 5.19 -4.08 -12.44
N ALA A 87 4.32 -3.09 -12.51
CA ALA A 87 3.40 -2.77 -11.44
C ALA A 87 1.95 -3.06 -11.83
N ALA A 88 1.12 -3.44 -10.87
CA ALA A 88 -0.31 -3.63 -11.08
C ALA A 88 -1.13 -2.83 -10.07
N PHE A 89 -2.24 -2.28 -10.53
CA PHE A 89 -3.17 -1.54 -9.69
C PHE A 89 -4.60 -1.99 -9.93
N VAL A 90 -5.23 -2.49 -8.87
CA VAL A 90 -6.65 -2.84 -8.85
C VAL A 90 -7.43 -1.62 -8.38
N ASP A 91 -7.96 -0.90 -9.33
CA ASP A 91 -8.75 0.32 -9.14
C ASP A 91 -10.23 -0.07 -8.98
N THR A 92 -10.65 -0.26 -7.75
CA THR A 92 -11.96 -0.84 -7.43
C THR A 92 -13.13 -0.03 -8.00
N PHE A 93 -13.00 1.28 -8.07
CA PHE A 93 -14.08 2.20 -8.50
C PHE A 93 -13.75 3.00 -9.77
N ASP A 94 -12.65 2.66 -10.47
CA ASP A 94 -12.23 3.33 -11.71
C ASP A 94 -11.96 4.84 -11.50
N ARG A 95 -11.10 5.13 -10.51
CA ARG A 95 -10.78 6.51 -10.08
C ARG A 95 -9.38 6.98 -10.46
N LEU A 96 -8.58 6.12 -11.07
CA LEU A 96 -7.24 6.51 -11.48
C LEU A 96 -7.31 7.57 -12.57
N ASP A 97 -6.66 8.69 -12.32
CA ASP A 97 -6.35 9.68 -13.34
C ASP A 97 -5.01 9.32 -14.01
N VAL A 98 -5.09 8.89 -15.26
CA VAL A 98 -3.92 8.46 -16.04
C VAL A 98 -2.95 9.61 -16.29
N ALA A 99 -3.47 10.84 -16.45
CA ALA A 99 -2.62 12.01 -16.64
C ALA A 99 -1.77 12.27 -15.39
N SER A 100 -2.37 12.18 -14.20
CA SER A 100 -1.63 12.26 -12.92
C SER A 100 -0.62 11.12 -12.75
N ALA A 101 -0.94 9.90 -13.21
CA ALA A 101 0.00 8.78 -13.16
C ALA A 101 1.21 9.02 -14.07
N ALA A 102 0.98 9.48 -15.31
CA ALA A 102 2.04 9.84 -16.25
C ALA A 102 2.88 11.01 -15.72
N ALA A 103 2.25 12.05 -15.17
CA ALA A 103 2.93 13.21 -14.57
C ALA A 103 3.78 12.83 -13.35
N ALA A 104 3.37 11.81 -12.58
CA ALA A 104 4.18 11.24 -11.49
C ALA A 104 5.39 10.42 -11.99
N GLY A 105 5.49 10.18 -13.30
CA GLY A 105 6.58 9.43 -13.92
C GLY A 105 6.36 7.91 -13.97
N VAL A 106 5.11 7.45 -13.92
CA VAL A 106 4.77 6.05 -14.14
C VAL A 106 5.02 5.68 -15.60
N ASP A 107 5.82 4.64 -15.84
CA ASP A 107 5.95 4.02 -17.16
C ASP A 107 4.69 3.17 -17.43
N LEU A 108 3.81 3.68 -18.29
CA LEU A 108 2.53 3.06 -18.59
C LEU A 108 2.67 1.73 -19.35
N ASP A 109 3.79 1.50 -20.04
CA ASP A 109 4.05 0.22 -20.73
C ASP A 109 4.38 -0.91 -19.74
N ARG A 110 4.71 -0.54 -18.49
CA ARG A 110 4.98 -1.46 -17.37
C ARG A 110 3.91 -1.43 -16.29
N PHE A 111 2.75 -0.85 -16.62
CA PHE A 111 1.69 -0.64 -15.64
C PHE A 111 0.40 -1.36 -16.05
N LEU A 112 0.01 -2.38 -15.29
CA LEU A 112 -1.25 -3.08 -15.44
C LEU A 112 -2.35 -2.40 -14.62
N TRP A 113 -3.26 -1.71 -15.27
CA TRP A 113 -4.42 -1.10 -14.64
C TRP A 113 -5.66 -2.00 -14.76
N ILE A 114 -6.14 -2.51 -13.64
CA ILE A 114 -7.33 -3.36 -13.54
C ILE A 114 -8.49 -2.50 -13.06
N ARG A 115 -9.35 -2.16 -13.99
CA ARG A 115 -10.45 -1.22 -13.78
C ARG A 115 -11.67 -1.90 -13.20
N GLY A 116 -12.15 -1.41 -12.06
CA GLY A 116 -13.46 -1.72 -11.55
C GLY A 116 -14.55 -1.02 -12.39
N SER A 117 -15.76 -1.46 -12.26
CA SER A 117 -16.88 -0.81 -12.93
C SER A 117 -18.15 -0.92 -12.10
N THR A 118 -18.76 0.22 -11.85
CA THR A 118 -20.10 0.33 -11.27
C THR A 118 -21.17 0.51 -12.35
N ALA A 119 -20.77 0.73 -13.62
CA ALA A 119 -21.64 1.21 -14.69
C ALA A 119 -22.74 0.24 -15.17
N HIS A 120 -22.67 -1.06 -14.79
CA HIS A 120 -23.60 -2.07 -15.30
C HIS A 120 -24.42 -2.76 -14.22
N CYS A 121 -24.44 -2.24 -13.01
CA CYS A 121 -25.22 -2.84 -11.93
C CYS A 121 -26.61 -2.21 -11.84
N ARG A 122 -27.62 -2.92 -12.34
CA ARG A 122 -29.06 -2.64 -12.10
C ARG A 122 -29.53 -3.08 -10.70
N LEU A 123 -28.59 -3.22 -9.76
CA LEU A 123 -28.84 -3.75 -8.41
C LEU A 123 -28.96 -2.61 -7.39
N PRO A 124 -29.60 -2.84 -6.24
CA PRO A 124 -29.56 -1.93 -5.11
C PRO A 124 -28.11 -1.59 -4.73
N ALA A 125 -27.86 -0.36 -4.28
CA ALA A 125 -26.52 0.16 -4.04
C ALA A 125 -25.67 -0.71 -3.08
N ALA A 126 -26.31 -1.39 -2.10
CA ALA A 126 -25.64 -2.30 -1.18
C ALA A 126 -25.06 -3.53 -1.92
N ASP A 127 -25.87 -4.18 -2.76
CA ASP A 127 -25.46 -5.39 -3.50
C ASP A 127 -24.39 -5.07 -4.56
N VAL A 128 -24.39 -3.84 -5.07
CA VAL A 128 -23.35 -3.37 -6.00
C VAL A 128 -22.00 -3.33 -5.34
N HIS A 129 -21.90 -2.75 -4.15
CA HIS A 129 -20.63 -2.63 -3.43
C HIS A 129 -20.02 -3.99 -3.13
N ASP A 130 -20.82 -4.94 -2.65
CA ASP A 130 -20.34 -6.29 -2.31
C ASP A 130 -19.76 -7.00 -3.53
N ARG A 131 -20.42 -6.91 -4.70
CA ARG A 131 -19.91 -7.51 -5.94
C ARG A 131 -18.66 -6.82 -6.47
N VAL A 132 -18.57 -5.51 -6.35
CA VAL A 132 -17.39 -4.74 -6.78
C VAL A 132 -16.18 -5.10 -5.93
N ILE A 133 -16.35 -5.17 -4.61
CA ILE A 133 -15.31 -5.57 -3.66
C ILE A 133 -14.86 -7.02 -3.94
N ASP A 134 -15.80 -7.95 -4.09
CA ASP A 134 -15.49 -9.37 -4.38
C ASP A 134 -14.70 -9.51 -5.69
N ARG A 135 -15.06 -8.78 -6.75
CA ARG A 135 -14.31 -8.75 -8.01
C ARG A 135 -12.91 -8.17 -7.84
N ALA A 136 -12.77 -7.07 -7.10
CA ALA A 136 -11.48 -6.44 -6.85
C ALA A 136 -10.55 -7.37 -6.05
N LEU A 137 -11.06 -8.05 -5.02
CA LEU A 137 -10.30 -9.03 -4.25
C LEU A 137 -9.92 -10.27 -5.07
N LYS A 138 -10.80 -10.73 -5.96
CA LYS A 138 -10.49 -11.82 -6.91
C LYS A 138 -9.41 -11.40 -7.91
N ALA A 139 -9.50 -10.17 -8.46
CA ALA A 139 -8.50 -9.63 -9.36
C ALA A 139 -7.14 -9.50 -8.67
N LEU A 140 -7.10 -8.95 -7.45
CA LEU A 140 -5.90 -8.89 -6.63
C LEU A 140 -5.27 -10.28 -6.47
N ASN A 141 -6.06 -11.28 -6.08
CA ASN A 141 -5.57 -12.64 -5.86
C ASN A 141 -5.01 -13.28 -7.15
N LEU A 142 -5.67 -13.07 -8.30
CA LEU A 142 -5.19 -13.56 -9.60
C LEU A 142 -3.85 -12.93 -9.99
N VAL A 143 -3.70 -11.61 -9.81
CA VAL A 143 -2.45 -10.90 -10.10
C VAL A 143 -1.31 -11.39 -9.20
N LEU A 144 -1.58 -11.53 -7.90
CA LEU A 144 -0.57 -12.01 -6.95
C LEU A 144 -0.16 -13.46 -7.23
N GLN A 145 -1.10 -14.33 -7.63
CA GLN A 145 -0.80 -15.71 -8.02
C GLN A 145 -0.04 -15.81 -9.34
N ALA A 146 -0.28 -14.90 -10.29
CA ALA A 146 0.47 -14.85 -11.53
C ALA A 146 1.95 -14.51 -11.30
N GLY A 147 2.25 -13.71 -10.27
CA GLY A 147 3.62 -13.31 -9.95
C GLY A 147 4.26 -12.39 -10.98
N GLY A 148 5.55 -12.10 -10.81
CA GLY A 148 6.32 -11.25 -11.74
C GLY A 148 6.10 -9.74 -11.60
N PHE A 149 5.37 -9.30 -10.58
CA PHE A 149 5.16 -7.89 -10.28
C PHE A 149 6.06 -7.43 -9.14
N GLY A 150 6.68 -6.25 -9.31
CA GLY A 150 7.44 -5.61 -8.23
C GLY A 150 6.50 -4.93 -7.22
N VAL A 151 5.41 -4.33 -7.71
CA VAL A 151 4.38 -3.69 -6.90
C VAL A 151 2.99 -4.13 -7.35
N VAL A 152 2.13 -4.52 -6.41
CA VAL A 152 0.71 -4.76 -6.65
C VAL A 152 -0.10 -3.97 -5.65
N ALA A 153 -0.98 -3.09 -6.11
CA ALA A 153 -1.80 -2.28 -5.23
C ALA A 153 -3.31 -2.50 -5.46
N ILE A 154 -4.10 -2.31 -4.42
CA ILE A 154 -5.56 -2.29 -4.47
C ILE A 154 -6.11 -1.08 -3.75
N ASP A 155 -7.07 -0.39 -4.36
CA ASP A 155 -7.76 0.75 -3.76
C ASP A 155 -9.13 0.34 -3.20
N LEU A 156 -9.28 0.47 -1.88
CA LEU A 156 -10.54 0.28 -1.16
C LEU A 156 -11.02 1.57 -0.48
N THR A 157 -10.51 2.72 -0.87
CA THR A 157 -10.75 3.99 -0.16
C THR A 157 -12.19 4.48 -0.27
N GLU A 158 -12.88 4.19 -1.36
CA GLU A 158 -14.29 4.56 -1.53
C GLU A 158 -15.28 3.47 -1.06
N VAL A 159 -14.77 2.37 -0.52
CA VAL A 159 -15.63 1.33 0.04
C VAL A 159 -16.24 1.83 1.35
N PRO A 160 -17.58 1.90 1.45
CA PRO A 160 -18.23 2.29 2.69
C PRO A 160 -17.78 1.42 3.88
N PRO A 161 -17.71 1.97 5.11
CA PRO A 161 -17.32 1.19 6.29
C PRO A 161 -18.16 -0.08 6.53
N ALA A 162 -19.41 -0.08 6.11
CA ALA A 162 -20.27 -1.26 6.16
C ALA A 162 -19.76 -2.38 5.24
N GLY A 163 -19.38 -2.05 3.99
CA GLY A 163 -18.81 -3.00 3.03
C GLY A 163 -17.45 -3.53 3.48
N LEU A 164 -16.59 -2.67 4.04
CA LEU A 164 -15.29 -3.11 4.58
C LEU A 164 -15.44 -4.13 5.72
N ARG A 165 -16.49 -4.04 6.54
CA ARG A 165 -16.79 -5.00 7.61
C ARG A 165 -17.24 -6.37 7.10
N LEU A 166 -17.76 -6.44 5.88
CA LEU A 166 -18.18 -7.69 5.24
C LEU A 166 -16.97 -8.47 4.67
N ILE A 167 -15.83 -7.82 4.48
CA ILE A 167 -14.60 -8.51 4.07
C ILE A 167 -14.16 -9.42 5.22
N PRO A 168 -14.12 -10.76 5.00
CA PRO A 168 -13.69 -11.69 6.04
C PRO A 168 -12.27 -11.33 6.52
N TYR A 169 -12.06 -11.33 7.82
CA TYR A 169 -10.74 -11.02 8.41
C TYR A 169 -9.63 -11.97 7.91
N THR A 170 -10.01 -13.17 7.46
CA THR A 170 -9.09 -14.17 6.88
C THR A 170 -8.57 -13.79 5.49
N THR A 171 -9.14 -12.77 4.84
CA THR A 171 -8.74 -12.30 3.50
C THR A 171 -7.30 -11.82 3.53
N TRP A 172 -6.93 -10.98 4.49
CA TRP A 172 -5.60 -10.39 4.56
C TRP A 172 -4.49 -11.41 4.88
N PRO A 173 -4.66 -12.32 5.85
CA PRO A 173 -3.73 -13.44 6.03
C PRO A 173 -3.60 -14.36 4.80
N ARG A 174 -4.66 -14.53 4.00
CA ARG A 174 -4.57 -15.30 2.75
C ARG A 174 -3.75 -14.54 1.70
N VAL A 175 -3.98 -13.24 1.52
CA VAL A 175 -3.17 -12.39 0.65
C VAL A 175 -1.71 -12.44 1.08
N GLN A 176 -1.42 -12.25 2.37
CA GLN A 176 -0.06 -12.34 2.91
C GLN A 176 0.60 -13.68 2.57
N ARG A 177 -0.10 -14.79 2.71
CA ARG A 177 0.43 -16.13 2.42
C ARG A 177 0.75 -16.34 0.94
N VAL A 178 -0.02 -15.71 0.03
CA VAL A 178 0.23 -15.80 -1.42
C VAL A 178 1.52 -15.09 -1.82
N ILE A 179 1.83 -13.95 -1.16
CA ILE A 179 3.01 -13.13 -1.51
C ILE A 179 4.24 -13.45 -0.67
N GLU A 180 4.10 -14.25 0.39
CA GLU A 180 5.22 -14.60 1.28
C GLU A 180 6.36 -15.25 0.49
N GLY A 181 7.57 -14.69 0.61
CA GLY A 181 8.76 -15.15 -0.11
C GLY A 181 8.83 -14.71 -1.59
N SER A 182 7.90 -13.86 -2.06
CA SER A 182 7.99 -13.24 -3.39
C SER A 182 8.69 -11.88 -3.33
N ASP A 183 9.10 -11.38 -4.50
CA ASP A 183 9.69 -10.04 -4.66
C ASP A 183 8.62 -8.93 -4.81
N THR A 184 7.34 -9.26 -4.58
CA THR A 184 6.22 -8.33 -4.73
C THR A 184 5.97 -7.54 -3.45
N ALA A 185 5.97 -6.21 -3.51
CA ALA A 185 5.39 -5.36 -2.47
C ALA A 185 3.88 -5.21 -2.73
N CYS A 186 3.04 -5.75 -1.85
CA CYS A 186 1.60 -5.60 -1.96
C CYS A 186 1.13 -4.41 -1.12
N VAL A 187 0.29 -3.53 -1.70
CA VAL A 187 -0.14 -2.30 -1.06
C VAL A 187 -1.66 -2.19 -1.06
N LEU A 188 -2.23 -1.96 0.12
CA LEU A 188 -3.64 -1.70 0.33
C LEU A 188 -3.85 -0.20 0.60
N LEU A 189 -4.71 0.46 -0.17
CA LEU A 189 -5.15 1.82 0.09
C LEU A 189 -6.49 1.80 0.82
N THR A 190 -6.56 2.51 1.96
CA THR A 190 -7.74 2.59 2.80
C THR A 190 -7.90 3.98 3.43
N GLU A 191 -9.06 4.27 3.97
CA GLU A 191 -9.26 5.49 4.78
C GLU A 191 -8.71 5.34 6.21
N ALA A 192 -8.80 4.14 6.76
CA ALA A 192 -8.32 3.79 8.10
C ALA A 192 -7.69 2.40 8.09
N PRO A 193 -6.74 2.09 8.99
CA PRO A 193 -6.08 0.80 9.06
C PRO A 193 -7.06 -0.38 9.10
N LEU A 194 -6.92 -1.33 8.19
CA LEU A 194 -7.83 -2.46 7.98
C LEU A 194 -7.14 -3.82 8.12
N ALA A 195 -5.99 -4.00 7.46
CA ALA A 195 -5.41 -5.31 7.24
C ALA A 195 -4.66 -5.90 8.44
N ARG A 196 -4.19 -5.08 9.39
CA ARG A 196 -3.34 -5.52 10.52
C ARG A 196 -2.25 -6.49 10.07
N SER A 197 -1.53 -6.13 9.02
CA SER A 197 -0.58 -7.01 8.34
C SER A 197 0.53 -7.50 9.28
N ALA A 198 0.81 -8.80 9.22
CA ALA A 198 1.96 -9.39 9.88
C ALA A 198 3.18 -9.27 8.93
N GLY A 199 4.17 -8.47 9.32
CA GLY A 199 5.42 -8.28 8.55
C GLY A 199 5.43 -7.10 7.58
N GLY A 200 4.27 -6.60 7.13
CA GLY A 200 4.16 -5.37 6.36
C GLY A 200 4.05 -4.12 7.24
N LEU A 201 4.06 -2.96 6.61
CA LEU A 201 3.93 -1.67 7.28
C LEU A 201 2.50 -1.14 7.16
N THR A 202 1.98 -0.57 8.26
CA THR A 202 0.80 0.29 8.20
C THR A 202 1.28 1.74 8.33
N VAL A 203 1.08 2.51 7.27
CA VAL A 203 1.48 3.90 7.16
C VAL A 203 0.24 4.78 7.23
N SER A 204 0.16 5.62 8.24
CA SER A 204 -0.91 6.61 8.38
C SER A 204 -0.49 7.91 7.71
N LEU A 205 -1.40 8.45 6.89
CA LEU A 205 -1.18 9.65 6.11
C LEU A 205 -2.16 10.75 6.50
N ALA A 206 -1.67 11.97 6.59
CA ALA A 206 -2.48 13.16 6.77
C ALA A 206 -1.99 14.26 5.84
N GLY A 207 -2.88 14.78 5.00
CA GLY A 207 -2.57 15.83 4.03
C GLY A 207 -3.07 17.20 4.47
N ARG A 208 -2.32 18.23 4.12
CA ARG A 208 -2.73 19.63 4.22
C ARG A 208 -2.52 20.31 2.88
N SER A 209 -3.62 20.69 2.22
CA SER A 209 -3.54 21.38 0.93
C SER A 209 -2.96 22.78 1.11
N THR A 210 -2.01 23.14 0.24
CA THR A 210 -1.43 24.49 0.14
C THR A 210 -2.02 25.21 -1.06
N TRP A 211 -2.41 26.44 -0.88
CA TRP A 211 -3.12 27.22 -1.87
C TRP A 211 -2.36 28.52 -2.16
N ALA A 212 -2.23 28.88 -3.44
CA ALA A 212 -1.73 30.17 -3.89
C ALA A 212 -2.91 31.07 -4.30
N GLY A 213 -2.74 32.40 -4.16
CA GLY A 213 -3.71 33.41 -4.52
C GLY A 213 -4.16 34.27 -3.35
N ALA A 214 -4.38 35.57 -3.62
CA ALA A 214 -4.70 36.57 -2.60
C ALA A 214 -6.18 36.60 -2.19
N SER A 215 -7.08 35.94 -2.95
CA SER A 215 -8.52 35.91 -2.68
C SER A 215 -9.11 34.54 -3.00
N ASP A 216 -10.29 34.25 -2.46
CA ASP A 216 -11.00 32.98 -2.72
C ASP A 216 -11.28 32.72 -4.21
N ARG A 217 -11.41 33.79 -5.03
CA ARG A 217 -11.63 33.68 -6.47
C ARG A 217 -10.34 33.45 -7.26
N SER A 218 -9.18 33.77 -6.71
CA SER A 218 -7.87 33.59 -7.32
C SER A 218 -7.10 32.40 -6.73
N ARG A 219 -7.70 31.67 -5.78
CA ARG A 219 -7.07 30.50 -5.16
C ARG A 219 -6.91 29.39 -6.17
N ARG A 220 -5.70 28.86 -6.24
CA ARG A 220 -5.37 27.63 -6.97
C ARG A 220 -4.60 26.68 -6.07
N LEU A 221 -4.80 25.41 -6.24
CA LEU A 221 -4.03 24.39 -5.51
C LEU A 221 -2.57 24.50 -5.96
N GLN A 222 -1.67 24.72 -5.00
CA GLN A 222 -0.23 24.75 -5.21
C GLN A 222 0.39 23.39 -4.95
N GLY A 223 -0.12 22.69 -3.94
CA GLY A 223 0.40 21.40 -3.54
C GLY A 223 -0.30 20.85 -2.32
N ILE A 224 0.27 19.82 -1.75
CA ILE A 224 -0.17 19.18 -0.53
C ILE A 224 1.05 18.81 0.33
N ASP A 225 1.03 19.21 1.59
CA ASP A 225 1.99 18.73 2.60
C ASP A 225 1.48 17.40 3.13
N VAL A 226 2.20 16.33 2.93
CA VAL A 226 1.82 14.99 3.37
C VAL A 226 2.64 14.60 4.59
N ARG A 227 1.98 14.43 5.73
CA ARG A 227 2.59 13.84 6.92
C ARG A 227 2.49 12.33 6.84
N VAL A 228 3.64 11.67 6.91
CA VAL A 228 3.79 10.22 6.85
C VAL A 228 4.17 9.70 8.23
N ARG A 229 3.43 8.73 8.76
CA ARG A 229 3.68 8.12 10.06
C ARG A 229 3.52 6.61 9.99
N VAL A 230 4.52 5.85 10.41
CA VAL A 230 4.42 4.39 10.55
C VAL A 230 3.74 4.06 11.87
N VAL A 231 2.60 3.35 11.82
CA VAL A 231 1.79 2.99 12.99
C VAL A 231 1.86 1.50 13.35
N SER A 232 2.35 0.67 12.45
CA SER A 232 2.59 -0.75 12.68
C SER A 232 3.78 -1.22 11.81
N PRO A 233 4.61 -2.16 12.28
CA PRO A 233 4.57 -2.85 13.57
C PRO A 233 4.87 -1.92 14.75
N ARG A 234 4.36 -2.26 15.93
CA ARG A 234 4.47 -1.46 17.17
C ARG A 234 5.89 -1.22 17.71
N LYS A 235 6.92 -1.75 17.10
CA LYS A 235 8.29 -1.28 17.37
C LYS A 235 8.33 0.15 16.86
N ARG A 236 8.38 1.10 17.79
CA ARG A 236 8.51 2.52 17.56
C ARG A 236 9.52 2.79 16.46
N ILE A 237 9.02 3.07 15.28
CA ILE A 237 9.74 3.82 14.27
C ILE A 237 9.38 5.25 14.64
N ASP A 238 10.23 5.90 15.42
CA ASP A 238 10.07 7.31 15.79
C ASP A 238 10.41 8.15 14.55
N GLY A 239 9.41 8.66 13.87
CA GLY A 239 9.59 9.60 12.80
C GLY A 239 8.29 9.94 12.10
N ASP A 240 7.75 11.12 12.36
CA ASP A 240 6.81 11.77 11.46
C ASP A 240 7.64 12.50 10.40
N VAL A 241 7.39 12.23 9.13
CA VAL A 241 8.01 12.95 8.01
C VAL A 241 6.92 13.71 7.27
N THR A 242 7.20 14.96 6.94
CA THR A 242 6.35 15.75 6.04
C THR A 242 7.01 15.83 4.68
N VAL A 243 6.24 15.57 3.63
CA VAL A 243 6.68 15.63 2.24
C VAL A 243 5.75 16.56 1.48
N ASP A 244 6.34 17.48 0.74
CA ASP A 244 5.62 18.41 -0.10
C ASP A 244 5.38 17.78 -1.48
N ALA A 245 4.12 17.69 -1.89
CA ALA A 245 3.74 17.31 -3.24
C ALA A 245 3.22 18.55 -3.96
N LEU A 246 3.89 18.94 -5.03
CA LEU A 246 3.50 20.10 -5.84
C LEU A 246 2.44 19.70 -6.86
N ALA A 247 1.49 20.60 -7.12
CA ALA A 247 0.58 20.47 -8.24
C ALA A 247 1.35 20.80 -9.54
N ILE A 248 1.31 19.89 -10.51
CA ILE A 248 1.87 20.12 -11.85
C ILE A 248 0.82 20.90 -12.64
N ASP A 249 1.17 22.11 -13.09
CA ASP A 249 0.34 22.90 -13.98
C ASP A 249 0.76 22.59 -15.43
N GLU A 250 0.00 21.75 -16.12
CA GLU A 250 0.28 21.36 -17.52
C GLU A 250 0.19 22.52 -18.53
N ARG A 251 -0.20 23.73 -18.09
CA ARG A 251 -0.39 24.87 -18.98
C ARG A 251 0.88 25.65 -19.32
N PHE A 252 2.04 25.23 -18.85
CA PHE A 252 3.33 25.92 -19.07
C PHE A 252 4.39 25.07 -19.78
N GLY A 253 3.96 24.05 -20.54
CA GLY A 253 4.81 23.29 -21.45
C GLY A 253 4.54 23.67 -22.89
N GLU A 254 5.00 24.85 -23.33
CA GLU A 254 5.32 25.20 -24.72
C GLU A 254 6.81 25.46 -24.85
#